data_c6ac97b65731642a8589092e449b745a
#
_entry.id   c6ac97b65731642a8589092e449b745a
#
_cell.length_a   1.000
_cell.length_b   1.000
_cell.length_c   1.000
_cell.angle_alpha   90.00
_cell.angle_beta   90.00
_cell.angle_gamma   90.00
#
_symmetry.space_group_name_H-M   'P 1'
#
loop_
_entity.id
_entity.type
_entity.pdbx_description
1 polymer ?
#
loop_
_entity_poly.entity_id
_entity_poly.type
_entity_poly.pdbx_seq_one_letter_code
_entity_poly.pdbx_strand_id
1 'polypeptide(L)'
;MVASANKKVLVARFDRETLPGFLQTPGGFTAEGVELLTPSGNLIRIPYAETKAVCFVRDFDNGDTWLEHRAFATRPKSPGLWVRLRFRDGDSMEGTVANNLLLLDPAGFQIVPPDPTFQNQRIFVPKAALTEVQVLGVIGSPLRRRVAKEAGKTDQIELFE
;
A
#
# COMPACT_ATOMS: atom_id res chain seq x y z
N MET A 1 -17.15 19.16 10.95
CA MET A 1 -15.75 19.51 10.65
C MET A 1 -14.89 18.28 10.84
N VAL A 2 -14.30 17.78 9.77
CA VAL A 2 -13.40 16.63 9.88
C VAL A 2 -12.04 17.14 10.32
N ALA A 3 -11.58 16.69 11.49
CA ALA A 3 -10.25 17.05 11.95
C ALA A 3 -9.22 16.41 11.02
N SER A 4 -8.40 17.23 10.39
CA SER A 4 -7.28 16.72 9.63
C SER A 4 -6.20 16.21 10.59
N ALA A 5 -5.76 14.98 10.37
CA ALA A 5 -4.69 14.40 11.17
C ALA A 5 -3.40 14.42 10.36
N ASN A 6 -2.33 14.86 10.99
CA ASN A 6 -0.99 14.79 10.41
C ASN A 6 -0.37 13.44 10.75
N LYS A 7 0.00 12.69 9.73
CA LYS A 7 0.62 11.36 9.85
C LYS A 7 2.10 11.45 9.55
N LYS A 8 2.92 10.78 10.35
CA LYS A 8 4.36 10.68 10.09
C LYS A 8 4.60 9.82 8.86
N VAL A 9 5.36 10.34 7.91
CA VAL A 9 5.70 9.63 6.69
C VAL A 9 7.16 9.80 6.35
N LEU A 10 7.68 8.80 5.61
CA LEU A 10 8.96 8.88 4.93
C LEU A 10 8.67 8.80 3.43
N VAL A 11 9.06 9.82 2.69
CA VAL A 11 8.87 9.86 1.24
C VAL A 11 10.15 9.39 0.57
N ALA A 12 10.14 8.17 0.04
CA ALA A 12 11.23 7.64 -0.76
C ALA A 12 11.14 8.23 -2.16
N ARG A 13 12.27 8.72 -2.67
CA ARG A 13 12.35 9.32 -3.99
C ARG A 13 13.35 8.56 -4.85
N PHE A 14 13.19 8.68 -6.18
CA PHE A 14 14.17 8.14 -7.11
C PHE A 14 15.40 9.08 -7.14
N ASP A 15 16.60 8.50 -7.04
CA ASP A 15 17.88 9.21 -7.15
C ASP A 15 18.09 10.36 -6.17
N ARG A 16 17.33 10.38 -5.06
CA ARG A 16 17.43 11.40 -4.01
C ARG A 16 17.22 10.77 -2.64
N GLU A 17 17.58 11.54 -1.63
CA GLU A 17 17.39 11.10 -0.25
C GLU A 17 15.92 10.98 0.13
N THR A 18 15.64 10.07 1.06
CA THR A 18 14.32 9.93 1.67
C THR A 18 14.03 11.16 2.55
N LEU A 19 12.84 11.72 2.38
CA LEU A 19 12.41 12.89 3.15
C LEU A 19 11.46 12.48 4.26
N PRO A 20 11.77 12.81 5.51
CA PRO A 20 10.80 12.69 6.60
C PRO A 20 9.84 13.87 6.60
N GLY A 21 8.64 13.64 7.09
CA GLY A 21 7.67 14.73 7.23
C GLY A 21 6.32 14.25 7.69
N PHE A 22 5.36 15.15 7.59
CA PHE A 22 3.99 14.89 7.99
C PHE A 22 3.08 15.04 6.79
N LEU A 23 2.20 14.06 6.61
CA LEU A 23 1.19 14.09 5.57
C LEU A 23 -0.16 14.35 6.20
N GLN A 24 -0.84 15.38 5.71
CA GLN A 24 -2.20 15.68 6.14
C GLN A 24 -3.17 14.66 5.56
N THR A 25 -4.03 14.08 6.38
CA THR A 25 -5.05 13.15 5.93
C THR A 25 -6.44 13.61 6.37
N PRO A 26 -7.41 13.73 5.45
CA PRO A 26 -7.24 13.65 3.99
C PRO A 26 -6.58 14.90 3.44
N GLY A 27 -6.13 14.87 2.20
CA GLY A 27 -5.70 16.03 1.44
C GLY A 27 -4.22 16.11 1.09
N GLY A 28 -3.37 15.28 1.68
CA GLY A 28 -1.94 15.27 1.36
C GLY A 28 -1.59 14.70 -0.01
N PHE A 29 -2.46 13.87 -0.56
CA PHE A 29 -2.30 13.37 -1.93
C PHE A 29 -3.14 14.23 -2.86
N THR A 30 -2.48 15.12 -3.60
CA THR A 30 -3.15 16.01 -4.54
C THR A 30 -3.07 15.46 -5.97
N ALA A 31 -3.76 16.11 -6.90
CA ALA A 31 -3.70 15.72 -8.32
C ALA A 31 -2.28 15.87 -8.91
N GLU A 32 -1.47 16.75 -8.35
CA GLU A 32 -0.15 17.09 -8.88
C GLU A 32 0.99 16.40 -8.14
N GLY A 33 0.78 15.95 -6.92
CA GLY A 33 1.83 15.32 -6.14
C GLY A 33 1.50 15.19 -4.67
N VAL A 34 2.51 14.86 -3.90
CA VAL A 34 2.42 14.68 -2.45
C VAL A 34 2.77 16.00 -1.77
N GLU A 35 1.87 16.51 -0.95
CA GLU A 35 2.14 17.69 -0.12
C GLU A 35 2.68 17.25 1.24
N LEU A 36 3.94 17.56 1.48
CA LEU A 36 4.66 17.14 2.68
C LEU A 36 4.98 18.36 3.54
N LEU A 37 4.59 18.29 4.82
CA LEU A 37 5.03 19.24 5.81
C LEU A 37 6.33 18.73 6.42
N THR A 38 7.42 19.46 6.18
CA THR A 38 8.73 19.07 6.70
C THR A 38 8.79 19.30 8.22
N PRO A 39 9.69 18.60 8.94
CA PRO A 39 9.86 18.84 10.37
C PRO A 39 10.26 20.27 10.71
N SER A 40 10.87 21.00 9.78
CA SER A 40 11.22 22.41 9.94
C SER A 40 10.03 23.37 9.74
N GLY A 41 8.85 22.86 9.37
CA GLY A 41 7.64 23.64 9.22
C GLY A 41 7.35 24.15 7.81
N ASN A 42 8.10 23.71 6.82
CA ASN A 42 7.89 24.11 5.42
C ASN A 42 6.97 23.11 4.71
N LEU A 43 6.06 23.64 3.91
CA LEU A 43 5.21 22.81 3.06
C LEU A 43 5.86 22.69 1.68
N ILE A 44 6.12 21.46 1.25
CA ILE A 44 6.69 21.18 -0.06
C ILE A 44 5.78 20.23 -0.84
N ARG A 45 5.81 20.34 -2.17
CA ARG A 45 5.09 19.44 -3.05
C ARG A 45 6.09 18.58 -3.81
N ILE A 46 5.92 17.26 -3.74
CA ILE A 46 6.78 16.30 -4.42
C ILE A 46 5.98 15.69 -5.57
N PRO A 47 6.38 15.92 -6.83
CA PRO A 47 5.68 15.33 -7.96
C PRO A 47 5.66 13.80 -7.90
N TYR A 48 4.59 13.19 -8.36
CA TYR A 48 4.51 11.72 -8.38
C TYR A 48 5.60 11.10 -9.25
N ALA A 49 6.05 11.80 -10.28
CA ALA A 49 7.13 11.32 -11.14
C ALA A 49 8.46 11.16 -10.39
N GLU A 50 8.66 11.89 -9.31
CA GLU A 50 9.88 11.81 -8.47
C GLU A 50 9.70 10.92 -7.25
N THR A 51 8.47 10.51 -6.96
CA THR A 51 8.12 9.76 -5.74
C THR A 51 8.16 8.27 -6.02
N LYS A 52 8.97 7.54 -5.25
CA LYS A 52 8.98 6.07 -5.29
C LYS A 52 7.89 5.49 -4.40
N ALA A 53 7.82 5.94 -3.16
CA ALA A 53 6.83 5.48 -2.20
C ALA A 53 6.67 6.48 -1.06
N VAL A 54 5.47 6.51 -0.48
CA VAL A 54 5.19 7.26 0.75
C VAL A 54 4.90 6.23 1.84
N CYS A 55 5.82 6.11 2.79
CA CYS A 55 5.73 5.12 3.87
C CYS A 55 5.15 5.78 5.11
N PHE A 56 3.98 5.33 5.55
CA PHE A 56 3.41 5.75 6.83
C PHE A 56 4.14 5.00 7.94
N VAL A 57 4.86 5.74 8.77
CA VAL A 57 5.77 5.16 9.75
C VAL A 57 5.37 5.52 11.18
N ARG A 58 5.85 4.72 12.11
CA ARG A 58 5.66 5.01 13.54
C ARG A 58 6.63 6.09 14.01
N ASP A 59 7.86 6.04 13.52
CA ASP A 59 8.94 6.89 13.99
C ASP A 59 9.90 7.21 12.84
N PHE A 60 10.50 8.40 12.86
CA PHE A 60 11.47 8.82 11.86
C PHE A 60 12.86 8.20 12.06
N ASP A 61 13.18 7.76 13.28
CA ASP A 61 14.55 7.42 13.68
C ASP A 61 14.95 5.97 13.47
N ASN A 62 14.09 5.14 12.90
CA ASN A 62 14.35 3.71 12.78
C ASN A 62 15.05 3.29 11.47
N GLY A 63 15.84 4.18 10.88
CA GLY A 63 16.67 3.86 9.73
C GLY A 63 15.90 3.69 8.43
N ASP A 64 16.56 3.07 7.44
CA ASP A 64 15.97 2.88 6.12
C ASP A 64 15.02 1.69 6.13
N THR A 65 13.77 2.00 6.38
CA THR A 65 12.69 1.00 6.48
C THR A 65 12.27 0.44 5.12
N TRP A 66 12.70 1.06 4.03
CA TRP A 66 12.36 0.61 2.69
C TRP A 66 12.89 -0.80 2.39
N LEU A 67 14.06 -1.12 2.92
CA LEU A 67 14.75 -2.38 2.64
C LEU A 67 14.25 -3.57 3.47
N GLU A 68 13.44 -3.32 4.49
CA GLU A 68 12.97 -4.35 5.40
C GLU A 68 11.65 -4.96 4.93
N HIS A 69 11.53 -6.29 5.05
CA HIS A 69 10.29 -7.03 4.85
C HIS A 69 9.54 -6.70 3.55
N ARG A 70 10.25 -6.80 2.41
CA ARG A 70 9.66 -6.51 1.09
C ARG A 70 8.91 -7.67 0.46
N ALA A 71 8.99 -8.86 1.02
CA ALA A 71 8.33 -10.04 0.49
C ALA A 71 7.69 -10.84 1.62
N PHE A 72 6.60 -11.54 1.31
CA PHE A 72 5.97 -12.43 2.25
C PHE A 72 6.75 -13.75 2.33
N ALA A 73 7.08 -14.18 3.54
CA ALA A 73 7.67 -15.50 3.77
C ALA A 73 6.63 -16.61 3.57
N THR A 74 5.36 -16.31 3.86
CA THR A 74 4.23 -17.22 3.69
C THR A 74 3.09 -16.45 3.03
N ARG A 75 2.04 -17.19 2.63
CA ARG A 75 0.85 -16.56 2.05
C ARG A 75 0.27 -15.50 3.02
N PRO A 76 -0.08 -14.29 2.55
CA PRO A 76 -0.68 -13.26 3.40
C PRO A 76 -1.96 -13.75 4.06
N LYS A 77 -2.20 -13.28 5.29
CA LYS A 77 -3.41 -13.62 6.06
C LYS A 77 -4.49 -12.55 5.95
N SER A 78 -4.10 -11.30 5.68
CA SER A 78 -5.05 -10.20 5.55
C SER A 78 -5.82 -10.31 4.23
N PRO A 79 -7.16 -10.12 4.24
CA PRO A 79 -7.95 -10.16 3.01
C PRO A 79 -7.54 -9.09 2.02
N GLY A 80 -7.64 -9.38 0.73
CA GLY A 80 -7.35 -8.46 -0.34
C GLY A 80 -6.65 -9.13 -1.51
N LEU A 81 -6.05 -8.31 -2.36
CA LEU A 81 -5.24 -8.78 -3.48
C LEU A 81 -3.77 -8.82 -3.02
N TRP A 82 -3.17 -9.98 -3.12
CA TRP A 82 -1.74 -10.14 -2.90
C TRP A 82 -1.03 -9.78 -4.19
N VAL A 83 -0.22 -8.72 -4.16
CA VAL A 83 0.41 -8.18 -5.36
C VAL A 83 1.92 -8.09 -5.20
N ARG A 84 2.60 -8.17 -6.33
CA ARG A 84 4.01 -7.83 -6.48
C ARG A 84 4.11 -6.60 -7.35
N LEU A 85 4.81 -5.59 -6.85
CA LEU A 85 5.05 -4.35 -7.55
C LEU A 85 6.49 -4.34 -8.06
N ARG A 86 6.67 -3.95 -9.32
CA ARG A 86 8.01 -3.73 -9.87
C ARG A 86 8.18 -2.25 -10.15
N PHE A 87 9.21 -1.67 -9.56
CA PHE A 87 9.52 -0.26 -9.72
C PHE A 87 10.35 -0.02 -10.98
N ARG A 88 10.30 1.20 -11.49
CA ARG A 88 11.04 1.57 -12.70
C ARG A 88 12.56 1.55 -12.53
N ASP A 89 13.06 1.56 -11.29
CA ASP A 89 14.47 1.40 -10.99
C ASP A 89 14.93 -0.05 -10.86
N GLY A 90 14.03 -0.99 -11.11
CA GLY A 90 14.31 -2.43 -11.02
C GLY A 90 14.03 -3.06 -9.67
N ASP A 91 13.70 -2.26 -8.67
CA ASP A 91 13.34 -2.78 -7.35
C ASP A 91 11.96 -3.41 -7.36
N SER A 92 11.66 -4.24 -6.37
CA SER A 92 10.34 -4.88 -6.25
C SER A 92 9.92 -5.00 -4.81
N MET A 93 8.61 -5.07 -4.59
CA MET A 93 8.04 -5.37 -3.28
C MET A 93 6.72 -6.10 -3.42
N GLU A 94 6.34 -6.82 -2.36
CA GLU A 94 5.04 -7.43 -2.25
C GLU A 94 4.22 -6.73 -1.19
N GLY A 95 2.91 -6.84 -1.31
CA GLY A 95 1.98 -6.30 -0.34
C GLY A 95 0.57 -6.75 -0.65
N THR A 96 -0.39 -6.29 0.15
CA THR A 96 -1.80 -6.53 -0.10
C THR A 96 -2.50 -5.21 -0.40
N VAL A 97 -3.41 -5.24 -1.36
CA VAL A 97 -4.23 -4.09 -1.75
C VAL A 97 -5.69 -4.46 -1.52
N ALA A 98 -6.50 -3.48 -1.12
CA ALA A 98 -7.93 -3.71 -0.94
C ALA A 98 -8.57 -4.22 -2.23
N ASN A 99 -9.33 -5.31 -2.13
CA ASN A 99 -10.05 -5.87 -3.26
C ASN A 99 -11.39 -5.13 -3.43
N ASN A 100 -11.30 -3.84 -3.67
CA ASN A 100 -12.45 -2.96 -3.86
C ASN A 100 -12.05 -1.82 -4.79
N LEU A 101 -12.59 -1.84 -5.99
CA LEU A 101 -12.23 -0.87 -7.03
C LEU A 101 -12.59 0.57 -6.66
N LEU A 102 -13.55 0.77 -5.76
CA LEU A 102 -13.92 2.11 -5.30
C LEU A 102 -12.86 2.72 -4.36
N LEU A 103 -12.00 1.89 -3.78
CA LEU A 103 -10.93 2.33 -2.90
C LEU A 103 -9.61 2.57 -3.64
N LEU A 104 -9.58 2.35 -4.95
CA LEU A 104 -8.38 2.61 -5.74
C LEU A 104 -8.19 4.11 -5.93
N ASP A 105 -7.00 4.59 -5.57
CA ASP A 105 -6.63 5.97 -5.81
C ASP A 105 -6.20 6.15 -7.27
N PRO A 106 -6.65 7.21 -7.97
CA PRO A 106 -6.21 7.48 -9.34
C PRO A 106 -4.71 7.64 -9.48
N ALA A 107 -4.03 8.13 -8.45
CA ALA A 107 -2.59 8.39 -8.49
C ALA A 107 -1.74 7.16 -8.19
N GLY A 108 -2.27 6.16 -7.49
CA GLY A 108 -1.47 5.00 -7.10
C GLY A 108 -2.19 4.00 -6.24
N PHE A 109 -1.40 3.20 -5.52
CA PHE A 109 -1.90 2.09 -4.71
C PHE A 109 -1.58 2.28 -3.23
N GLN A 110 -2.58 2.08 -2.37
CA GLN A 110 -2.39 1.96 -0.93
C GLN A 110 -2.10 0.49 -0.62
N ILE A 111 -0.92 0.21 -0.06
CA ILE A 111 -0.43 -1.14 0.10
C ILE A 111 -0.18 -1.41 1.57
N VAL A 112 -0.62 -2.57 2.04
CA VAL A 112 -0.24 -3.09 3.36
C VAL A 112 0.99 -3.97 3.15
N PRO A 113 2.14 -3.61 3.76
CA PRO A 113 3.37 -4.37 3.60
C PRO A 113 3.31 -5.72 4.32
N PRO A 114 4.28 -6.63 4.08
CA PRO A 114 4.30 -7.95 4.70
C PRO A 114 4.26 -7.93 6.22
N ASP A 115 4.86 -6.93 6.85
CA ASP A 115 4.84 -6.78 8.30
C ASP A 115 4.40 -5.35 8.68
N PRO A 116 3.07 -5.07 8.72
CA PRO A 116 2.58 -3.74 9.05
C PRO A 116 2.72 -3.38 10.53
N THR A 117 3.08 -4.32 11.39
CA THR A 117 3.32 -4.07 12.82
C THR A 117 4.72 -3.53 13.08
N PHE A 118 5.60 -3.64 12.11
CA PHE A 118 6.96 -3.14 12.19
C PHE A 118 6.97 -1.61 12.00
N GLN A 119 7.95 -1.04 11.31
CA GLN A 119 8.06 0.40 11.12
C GLN A 119 7.04 0.94 10.11
N ASN A 120 6.95 0.30 8.94
CA ASN A 120 6.03 0.70 7.90
C ASN A 120 4.65 0.09 8.14
N GLN A 121 3.67 0.94 8.42
CA GLN A 121 2.29 0.50 8.68
C GLN A 121 1.50 0.37 7.39
N ARG A 122 1.76 1.26 6.44
CA ARG A 122 1.09 1.34 5.16
C ARG A 122 1.99 2.09 4.19
N ILE A 123 1.89 1.76 2.91
CA ILE A 123 2.74 2.38 1.90
C ILE A 123 1.86 2.80 0.72
N PHE A 124 1.99 4.06 0.31
CA PHE A 124 1.41 4.54 -0.93
C PHE A 124 2.46 4.51 -2.03
N VAL A 125 2.14 3.85 -3.15
CA VAL A 125 3.04 3.76 -4.30
C VAL A 125 2.37 4.40 -5.50
N PRO A 126 2.92 5.51 -6.04
CA PRO A 126 2.38 6.14 -7.23
C PRO A 126 2.48 5.22 -8.44
N LYS A 127 1.48 5.27 -9.32
CA LYS A 127 1.53 4.52 -10.59
C LYS A 127 2.73 4.89 -11.43
N ALA A 128 3.14 6.17 -11.39
CA ALA A 128 4.30 6.66 -12.12
C ALA A 128 5.62 5.98 -11.70
N ALA A 129 5.66 5.41 -10.50
CA ALA A 129 6.85 4.71 -10.00
C ALA A 129 6.98 3.28 -10.50
N LEU A 130 5.93 2.73 -11.11
CA LEU A 130 5.83 1.29 -11.40
C LEU A 130 5.93 1.00 -12.89
N THR A 131 6.56 -0.14 -13.20
CA THR A 131 6.52 -0.72 -14.55
C THR A 131 5.58 -1.91 -14.63
N GLU A 132 5.28 -2.55 -13.49
CA GLU A 132 4.42 -3.74 -13.47
C GLU A 132 3.75 -3.89 -12.11
N VAL A 133 2.49 -4.31 -12.14
CA VAL A 133 1.77 -4.78 -10.96
C VAL A 133 1.23 -6.16 -11.28
N GLN A 134 1.69 -7.16 -10.54
CA GLN A 134 1.28 -8.55 -10.75
C GLN A 134 0.44 -9.02 -9.57
N VAL A 135 -0.73 -9.56 -9.86
CA VAL A 135 -1.56 -10.18 -8.83
C VAL A 135 -1.08 -11.62 -8.62
N LEU A 136 -0.58 -11.91 -7.42
CA LEU A 136 -0.09 -13.23 -7.05
C LEU A 136 -1.19 -14.13 -6.51
N GLY A 137 -2.24 -13.54 -5.95
CA GLY A 137 -3.36 -14.29 -5.43
C GLY A 137 -4.43 -13.40 -4.85
N VAL A 138 -5.59 -13.99 -4.61
CA VAL A 138 -6.70 -13.34 -3.89
C VAL A 138 -6.79 -13.99 -2.53
N ILE A 139 -6.62 -13.18 -1.48
CA ILE A 139 -6.69 -13.67 -0.11
C ILE A 139 -8.14 -13.62 0.34
N GLY A 140 -8.63 -14.73 0.86
CA GLY A 140 -10.02 -14.97 1.13
C GLY A 140 -10.72 -13.92 1.97
N SER A 141 -11.94 -13.59 1.56
CA SER A 141 -12.88 -12.79 2.33
C SER A 141 -13.95 -13.69 2.94
N PRO A 142 -14.66 -13.24 3.98
CA PRO A 142 -15.77 -14.01 4.54
C PRO A 142 -16.85 -14.39 3.52
N LEU A 143 -17.11 -13.52 2.55
CA LEU A 143 -18.06 -13.76 1.48
C LEU A 143 -17.65 -14.97 0.61
N ARG A 144 -16.38 -15.06 0.26
CA ARG A 144 -15.86 -16.18 -0.54
C ARG A 144 -15.99 -17.52 0.19
N ARG A 145 -15.77 -17.55 1.51
CA ARG A 145 -15.94 -18.76 2.32
C ARG A 145 -17.38 -19.24 2.32
N ARG A 146 -18.35 -18.31 2.40
CA ARG A 146 -19.78 -18.64 2.33
C ARG A 146 -20.16 -19.26 1.00
N VAL A 147 -19.73 -18.65 -0.09
CA VAL A 147 -19.99 -19.16 -1.44
C VAL A 147 -19.42 -20.57 -1.63
N ALA A 148 -18.21 -20.82 -1.15
CA ALA A 148 -17.59 -22.15 -1.23
C ALA A 148 -18.38 -23.19 -0.44
N LYS A 149 -18.90 -22.87 0.75
CA LYS A 149 -19.71 -23.79 1.56
C LYS A 149 -21.06 -24.09 0.91
N GLU A 150 -21.69 -23.08 0.34
CA GLU A 150 -22.97 -23.26 -0.35
C GLU A 150 -22.81 -24.09 -1.61
N ALA A 151 -21.77 -23.87 -2.40
CA ALA A 151 -21.47 -24.66 -3.56
C ALA A 151 -21.22 -26.13 -3.22
N GLY A 152 -20.49 -26.39 -2.12
CA GLY A 152 -20.27 -27.74 -1.66
C GLY A 152 -21.56 -28.47 -1.26
N LYS A 153 -22.49 -27.77 -0.61
CA LYS A 153 -23.79 -28.33 -0.26
C LYS A 153 -24.65 -28.61 -1.49
N THR A 154 -24.65 -27.71 -2.46
CA THR A 154 -25.39 -27.85 -3.69
C THR A 154 -24.91 -29.07 -4.49
N ASP A 155 -23.61 -29.24 -4.59
CA ASP A 155 -23.03 -30.40 -5.27
C ASP A 155 -23.42 -31.71 -4.61
N GLN A 156 -23.51 -31.76 -3.28
CA GLN A 156 -23.97 -32.94 -2.58
C GLN A 156 -25.44 -33.28 -2.88
N ILE A 157 -26.27 -32.28 -3.00
CA ILE A 157 -27.69 -32.47 -3.32
C ILE A 157 -27.85 -32.98 -4.75
N GLU A 158 -27.09 -32.44 -5.70
CA GLU A 158 -27.15 -32.88 -7.11
C GLU A 158 -26.71 -34.34 -7.29
N LEU A 159 -25.81 -34.82 -6.47
CA LEU A 159 -25.35 -36.21 -6.53
C LEU A 159 -26.45 -37.23 -6.18
N PHE A 160 -27.51 -36.82 -5.54
CA PHE A 160 -28.59 -37.69 -5.11
C PHE A 160 -29.87 -37.55 -5.92
N GLU A 161 -29.87 -36.71 -6.91
CA GLU A 161 -30.93 -36.60 -7.90
C GLU A 161 -30.63 -37.48 -9.15
#